data_b36773d918e00e1acfc335a796ddf11e
#
_entry.id   b36773d918e00e1acfc335a796ddf11e
#
_cell.length_a   1.000
_cell.length_b   1.000
_cell.length_c   1.000
_cell.angle_alpha   90.00
_cell.angle_beta   90.00
_cell.angle_gamma   90.00
#
_symmetry.space_group_name_H-M   'P 1'
#
loop_
_entity.id
_entity.type
_entity.pdbx_description
1 polymer ?
#
loop_
_entity_poly.entity_id
_entity_poly.type
_entity_poly.pdbx_seq_one_letter_code
_entity_poly.pdbx_strand_id
1 'polypeptide(L)'
;MAEIICVIGNKGGTGKTTLSHMLCQGLGLLNQRSVCVLTDTGREPLDPEGRRYLTADARSRDALAKVVDKIRSLNKWIGVIDGGANRSEMDRHLYGLAHLVLLPFRDSHEDIRTVKQDLEIFPRALAIPTQWPTNPWAREAADKLIESQLGQYRTRILEPVFAISSSKLLLQKRIPDSLPSPLANACRRVAAPVLDILRIDHEEVDIDAEDAMEHAPPA
;
A
#
# COMPACT_ATOMS: atom_id res chain seq x y z
N MET A 1 -0.08 -21.05 -0.27
CA MET A 1 0.22 -20.57 1.11
C MET A 1 -0.37 -19.16 1.26
N ALA A 2 -0.43 -18.66 2.48
CA ALA A 2 -0.80 -17.26 2.71
C ALA A 2 0.43 -16.37 2.54
N GLU A 3 0.24 -15.18 1.97
CA GLU A 3 1.30 -14.19 1.80
C GLU A 3 1.17 -13.07 2.83
N ILE A 4 2.29 -12.50 3.25
CA ILE A 4 2.33 -11.38 4.19
C ILE A 4 3.08 -10.23 3.53
N ILE A 5 2.40 -9.09 3.44
CA ILE A 5 2.94 -7.83 2.96
C ILE A 5 3.02 -6.87 4.15
N CYS A 6 4.15 -6.22 4.34
CA CYS A 6 4.29 -5.19 5.37
C CYS A 6 4.52 -3.83 4.73
N VAL A 7 3.71 -2.85 5.11
CA VAL A 7 3.88 -1.44 4.73
C VAL A 7 4.52 -0.72 5.90
N ILE A 8 5.82 -0.51 5.83
CA ILE A 8 6.63 0.04 6.93
C ILE A 8 7.39 1.30 6.48
N GLY A 9 8.12 1.89 7.36
CA GLY A 9 8.99 3.04 7.12
C GLY A 9 8.99 4.01 8.30
N ASN A 10 10.15 4.52 8.59
CA ASN A 10 10.43 5.25 9.82
C ASN A 10 9.68 6.59 9.91
N LYS A 11 9.39 7.23 8.77
CA LYS A 11 8.75 8.55 8.75
C LYS A 11 7.22 8.51 8.87
N GLY A 12 6.65 9.42 9.68
CA GLY A 12 5.21 9.66 9.75
C GLY A 12 4.68 10.42 8.53
N GLY A 13 3.41 10.19 8.17
CA GLY A 13 2.72 10.94 7.10
C GLY A 13 3.07 10.53 5.66
N THR A 14 3.86 9.49 5.44
CA THR A 14 4.22 8.98 4.10
C THR A 14 3.11 8.18 3.41
N GLY A 15 1.94 8.05 4.03
CA GLY A 15 0.80 7.36 3.42
C GLY A 15 0.72 5.86 3.72
N LYS A 16 1.48 5.30 4.67
CA LYS A 16 1.45 3.87 5.03
C LYS A 16 0.03 3.31 5.15
N THR A 17 -0.76 3.89 6.05
CA THR A 17 -2.14 3.42 6.29
C THR A 17 -3.02 3.54 5.04
N THR A 18 -2.95 4.66 4.34
CA THR A 18 -3.72 4.86 3.09
C THR A 18 -3.34 3.80 2.06
N LEU A 19 -2.04 3.58 1.87
CA LEU A 19 -1.52 2.56 0.94
C LEU A 19 -1.97 1.15 1.35
N SER A 20 -1.91 0.80 2.64
CA SER A 20 -2.35 -0.50 3.15
C SER A 20 -3.83 -0.75 2.84
N HIS A 21 -4.68 0.25 3.04
CA HIS A 21 -6.10 0.15 2.74
C HIS A 21 -6.38 0.16 1.22
N MET A 22 -5.66 0.96 0.42
CA MET A 22 -5.75 0.94 -1.04
C MET A 22 -5.36 -0.44 -1.58
N LEU A 23 -4.26 -1.00 -1.09
CA LEU A 23 -3.79 -2.33 -1.48
C LEU A 23 -4.83 -3.41 -1.15
N CYS A 24 -5.33 -3.45 0.08
CA CYS A 24 -6.35 -4.43 0.48
C CYS A 24 -7.64 -4.28 -0.34
N GLN A 25 -8.08 -3.06 -0.61
CA GLN A 25 -9.26 -2.81 -1.44
C GLN A 25 -9.03 -3.27 -2.88
N GLY A 26 -7.87 -2.97 -3.45
CA GLY A 26 -7.47 -3.40 -4.79
C GLY A 26 -7.38 -4.93 -4.90
N LEU A 27 -6.78 -5.59 -3.91
CA LEU A 27 -6.77 -7.06 -3.83
C LEU A 27 -8.19 -7.63 -3.87
N GLY A 28 -9.13 -7.07 -3.09
CA GLY A 28 -10.52 -7.49 -3.12
C GLY A 28 -11.24 -7.21 -4.46
N LEU A 29 -10.86 -6.11 -5.15
CA LEU A 29 -11.37 -5.81 -6.49
C LEU A 29 -10.81 -6.76 -7.57
N LEU A 30 -9.65 -7.37 -7.32
CA LEU A 30 -9.02 -8.41 -8.14
C LEU A 30 -9.31 -9.83 -7.62
N ASN A 31 -10.41 -10.00 -6.89
CA ASN A 31 -10.90 -11.29 -6.37
C ASN A 31 -9.92 -12.02 -5.42
N GLN A 32 -8.97 -11.29 -4.80
CA GLN A 32 -8.07 -11.82 -3.81
C GLN A 32 -8.60 -11.60 -2.39
N ARG A 33 -8.49 -12.61 -1.54
CA ARG A 33 -8.89 -12.51 -0.12
C ARG A 33 -7.79 -11.86 0.68
N SER A 34 -8.09 -10.78 1.38
CA SER A 34 -7.09 -10.07 2.16
C SER A 34 -7.59 -9.59 3.53
N VAL A 35 -6.65 -9.31 4.41
CA VAL A 35 -6.89 -8.70 5.72
C VAL A 35 -5.89 -7.58 5.95
N CYS A 36 -6.40 -6.40 6.29
CA CYS A 36 -5.60 -5.26 6.72
C CYS A 36 -5.40 -5.32 8.23
N VAL A 37 -4.15 -5.41 8.66
CA VAL A 37 -3.76 -5.59 10.06
C VAL A 37 -3.25 -4.27 10.62
N LEU A 38 -3.99 -3.68 11.55
CA LEU A 38 -3.62 -2.45 12.22
C LEU A 38 -2.63 -2.71 13.36
N THR A 39 -1.45 -2.10 13.30
CA THR A 39 -0.47 -2.15 14.39
C THR A 39 -0.23 -0.80 15.08
N ASP A 40 -0.76 0.29 14.54
CA ASP A 40 -0.61 1.64 15.10
C ASP A 40 -1.54 1.84 16.31
N THR A 41 -0.94 2.05 17.48
CA THR A 41 -1.67 2.27 18.74
C THR A 41 -2.39 3.62 18.82
N GLY A 42 -2.02 4.57 17.98
CA GLY A 42 -2.65 5.90 17.90
C GLY A 42 -3.90 5.95 17.04
N ARG A 43 -4.34 4.82 16.45
CA ARG A 43 -5.51 4.75 15.57
C ARG A 43 -6.58 3.85 16.13
N GLU A 44 -7.83 4.15 15.78
CA GLU A 44 -8.96 3.26 16.04
C GLU A 44 -9.07 2.21 14.91
N PRO A 45 -9.50 0.98 15.24
CA PRO A 45 -9.83 -0.02 14.24
C PRO A 45 -10.97 0.44 13.35
N LEU A 46 -10.86 0.14 12.06
CA LEU A 46 -11.88 0.44 11.08
C LEU A 46 -12.87 -0.72 10.96
N ASP A 47 -14.14 -0.37 10.73
CA ASP A 47 -15.21 -1.34 10.52
C ASP A 47 -14.99 -2.10 9.18
N PRO A 48 -15.21 -3.42 9.09
CA PRO A 48 -15.15 -4.15 7.83
C PRO A 48 -16.31 -3.84 6.86
N GLU A 49 -17.38 -3.20 7.33
CA GLU A 49 -18.57 -2.91 6.54
C GLU A 49 -18.24 -2.04 5.30
N GLY A 50 -18.72 -2.48 4.12
CA GLY A 50 -18.46 -1.86 2.82
C GLY A 50 -17.09 -2.15 2.22
N ARG A 51 -16.17 -2.83 2.95
CA ARG A 51 -14.82 -3.15 2.47
C ARG A 51 -14.79 -4.51 1.78
N ARG A 52 -13.93 -4.64 0.78
CA ARG A 52 -13.68 -5.93 0.10
C ARG A 52 -12.56 -6.75 0.76
N TYR A 53 -12.23 -6.43 2.02
CA TYR A 53 -11.21 -7.08 2.82
C TYR A 53 -11.59 -7.06 4.30
N LEU A 54 -11.00 -7.92 5.09
CA LEU A 54 -11.17 -7.91 6.53
C LEU A 54 -10.21 -6.92 7.20
N THR A 55 -10.58 -6.45 8.39
CA THR A 55 -9.73 -5.66 9.26
C THR A 55 -9.40 -6.44 10.53
N ALA A 56 -8.17 -6.33 11.02
CA ALA A 56 -7.73 -6.95 12.26
C ALA A 56 -6.95 -5.95 13.12
N ASP A 57 -7.25 -5.93 14.41
CA ASP A 57 -6.51 -5.15 15.40
C ASP A 57 -5.36 -5.99 15.98
N ALA A 58 -4.14 -5.53 15.79
CA ALA A 58 -2.93 -6.20 16.25
C ALA A 58 -1.93 -5.20 16.87
N ARG A 59 -2.44 -4.25 17.65
CA ARG A 59 -1.65 -3.18 18.29
C ARG A 59 -0.74 -3.65 19.42
N SER A 60 -0.87 -4.89 19.90
CA SER A 60 0.07 -5.52 20.81
C SER A 60 0.90 -6.60 20.10
N ARG A 61 2.10 -6.89 20.62
CA ARG A 61 2.96 -7.96 20.05
C ARG A 61 2.28 -9.33 20.06
N ASP A 62 1.58 -9.66 21.14
CA ASP A 62 0.86 -10.95 21.26
C ASP A 62 -0.32 -11.03 20.30
N ALA A 63 -1.07 -9.93 20.12
CA ALA A 63 -2.14 -9.87 19.14
C ALA A 63 -1.59 -10.02 17.72
N LEU A 64 -0.48 -9.36 17.39
CA LEU A 64 0.18 -9.47 16.09
C LEU A 64 0.61 -10.91 15.81
N ALA A 65 1.27 -11.57 16.77
CA ALA A 65 1.69 -12.97 16.62
C ALA A 65 0.48 -13.89 16.31
N LYS A 66 -0.60 -13.77 17.09
CA LYS A 66 -1.82 -14.55 16.88
C LYS A 66 -2.48 -14.30 15.51
N VAL A 67 -2.52 -13.03 15.08
CA VAL A 67 -3.08 -12.66 13.77
C VAL A 67 -2.21 -13.21 12.64
N VAL A 68 -0.89 -13.10 12.73
CA VAL A 68 0.06 -13.64 11.74
C VAL A 68 -0.06 -15.15 11.64
N ASP A 69 -0.10 -15.86 12.76
CA ASP A 69 -0.28 -17.33 12.78
C ASP A 69 -1.62 -17.73 12.17
N LYS A 70 -2.68 -16.97 12.47
CA LYS A 70 -3.99 -17.20 11.85
C LYS A 70 -3.95 -17.01 10.35
N ILE A 71 -3.33 -15.92 9.85
CA ILE A 71 -3.19 -15.68 8.42
C ILE A 71 -2.41 -16.83 7.76
N ARG A 72 -1.28 -17.24 8.33
CA ARG A 72 -0.46 -18.35 7.82
C ARG A 72 -1.20 -19.67 7.75
N SER A 73 -2.17 -19.91 8.64
CA SER A 73 -3.02 -21.11 8.61
C SER A 73 -4.08 -21.08 7.50
N LEU A 74 -4.32 -19.93 6.88
CA LEU A 74 -5.31 -19.78 5.82
C LEU A 74 -4.67 -20.03 4.45
N ASN A 75 -5.38 -20.72 3.56
CA ASN A 75 -4.88 -20.90 2.19
C ASN A 75 -5.37 -19.78 1.28
N LYS A 76 -4.47 -19.26 0.43
CA LYS A 76 -4.77 -18.18 -0.53
C LYS A 76 -5.30 -16.90 0.12
N TRP A 77 -4.78 -16.54 1.29
CA TRP A 77 -5.04 -15.25 1.93
C TRP A 77 -3.80 -14.37 1.89
N ILE A 78 -4.04 -13.05 1.81
CA ILE A 78 -2.99 -12.04 1.83
C ILE A 78 -3.19 -11.18 3.07
N GLY A 79 -2.20 -11.18 3.97
CA GLY A 79 -2.15 -10.26 5.10
C GLY A 79 -1.39 -9.01 4.73
N VAL A 80 -1.98 -7.83 4.87
CA VAL A 80 -1.32 -6.54 4.72
C VAL A 80 -1.19 -5.90 6.09
N ILE A 81 0.03 -5.80 6.59
CA ILE A 81 0.32 -5.23 7.91
C ILE A 81 0.67 -3.77 7.76
N ASP A 82 -0.19 -2.90 8.33
CA ASP A 82 0.03 -1.45 8.40
C ASP A 82 0.97 -1.13 9.57
N GLY A 83 2.22 -0.83 9.26
CA GLY A 83 3.25 -0.44 10.24
C GLY A 83 3.04 0.99 10.74
N GLY A 84 3.21 1.19 12.05
CA GLY A 84 3.22 2.53 12.64
C GLY A 84 4.45 3.34 12.24
N ALA A 85 4.45 4.65 12.55
CA ALA A 85 5.61 5.50 12.36
C ALA A 85 6.56 5.45 13.56
N ASN A 86 7.85 5.77 13.33
CA ASN A 86 8.88 5.87 14.37
C ASN A 86 9.06 4.60 15.22
N ARG A 87 9.00 3.44 14.59
CA ARG A 87 9.07 2.12 15.28
C ARG A 87 10.12 1.21 14.64
N SER A 88 11.37 1.64 14.60
CA SER A 88 12.46 0.92 13.93
C SER A 88 12.63 -0.54 14.38
N GLU A 89 12.40 -0.86 15.65
CA GLU A 89 12.44 -2.24 16.16
C GLU A 89 11.27 -3.07 15.61
N MET A 90 10.06 -2.50 15.61
CA MET A 90 8.87 -3.15 15.03
C MET A 90 9.03 -3.33 13.52
N ASP A 91 9.56 -2.34 12.81
CA ASP A 91 9.80 -2.43 11.37
C ASP A 91 10.78 -3.56 11.02
N ARG A 92 11.84 -3.75 11.80
CA ARG A 92 12.75 -4.91 11.65
C ARG A 92 12.04 -6.23 11.90
N HIS A 93 11.19 -6.29 12.92
CA HIS A 93 10.40 -7.48 13.19
C HIS A 93 9.44 -7.80 12.04
N LEU A 94 8.69 -6.81 11.55
CA LEU A 94 7.78 -6.93 10.42
C LEU A 94 8.52 -7.31 9.12
N TYR A 95 9.70 -6.74 8.88
CA TYR A 95 10.56 -7.12 7.75
C TYR A 95 10.93 -8.60 7.78
N GLY A 96 11.20 -9.16 8.96
CA GLY A 96 11.51 -10.58 9.12
C GLY A 96 10.31 -11.51 8.86
N LEU A 97 9.08 -11.03 9.06
CA LEU A 97 7.85 -11.80 8.85
C LEU A 97 7.34 -11.77 7.40
N ALA A 98 7.68 -10.71 6.66
CA ALA A 98 7.07 -10.38 5.39
C ALA A 98 7.67 -11.15 4.20
N HIS A 99 6.82 -11.54 3.26
CA HIS A 99 7.20 -11.99 1.92
C HIS A 99 7.52 -10.79 1.02
N LEU A 100 6.79 -9.68 1.19
CA LEU A 100 7.02 -8.41 0.51
C LEU A 100 6.97 -7.25 1.51
N VAL A 101 7.90 -6.31 1.39
CA VAL A 101 7.93 -5.08 2.19
C VAL A 101 7.85 -3.87 1.28
N LEU A 102 6.91 -2.97 1.58
CA LEU A 102 6.70 -1.72 0.87
C LEU A 102 7.09 -0.54 1.77
N LEU A 103 7.88 0.38 1.21
CA LEU A 103 8.36 1.60 1.85
C LEU A 103 7.74 2.81 1.14
N PRO A 104 6.58 3.32 1.60
CA PRO A 104 5.97 4.49 1.00
C PRO A 104 6.74 5.77 1.34
N PHE A 105 6.90 6.65 0.35
CA PHE A 105 7.54 7.95 0.49
C PHE A 105 6.89 8.99 -0.42
N ARG A 106 7.06 10.27 -0.11
CA ARG A 106 6.56 11.40 -0.92
C ARG A 106 7.72 12.12 -1.61
N ASP A 107 7.40 13.09 -2.43
CA ASP A 107 8.33 13.92 -3.22
C ASP A 107 9.14 14.95 -2.41
N SER A 108 9.10 14.89 -1.08
CA SER A 108 9.92 15.79 -0.25
C SER A 108 11.36 15.27 -0.10
N HIS A 109 12.34 16.19 -0.08
CA HIS A 109 13.74 15.84 0.16
C HIS A 109 13.96 15.01 1.42
N GLU A 110 13.20 15.26 2.48
CA GLU A 110 13.32 14.55 3.74
C GLU A 110 12.75 13.12 3.63
N ASP A 111 11.63 12.93 2.93
CA ASP A 111 11.05 11.61 2.70
C ASP A 111 12.00 10.76 1.85
N ILE A 112 12.59 11.35 0.80
CA ILE A 112 13.54 10.67 -0.08
C ILE A 112 14.82 10.29 0.67
N ARG A 113 15.34 11.17 1.53
CA ARG A 113 16.48 10.84 2.39
C ARG A 113 16.16 9.68 3.32
N THR A 114 14.97 9.69 3.93
CA THR A 114 14.54 8.64 4.86
C THR A 114 14.35 7.30 4.15
N VAL A 115 13.65 7.28 3.01
CA VAL A 115 13.43 6.02 2.26
C VAL A 115 14.75 5.46 1.73
N LYS A 116 15.73 6.30 1.38
CA LYS A 116 17.07 5.85 1.01
C LYS A 116 17.72 5.08 2.15
N GLN A 117 17.68 5.61 3.37
CA GLN A 117 18.19 4.92 4.55
C GLN A 117 17.42 3.62 4.83
N ASP A 118 16.09 3.63 4.70
CA ASP A 118 15.27 2.43 4.88
C ASP A 118 15.61 1.37 3.81
N LEU A 119 15.89 1.74 2.56
CA LEU A 119 16.33 0.84 1.50
C LEU A 119 17.70 0.20 1.79
N GLU A 120 18.60 0.90 2.47
CA GLU A 120 19.89 0.37 2.94
C GLU A 120 19.70 -0.65 4.07
N ILE A 121 18.79 -0.34 5.02
CA ILE A 121 18.48 -1.21 6.17
C ILE A 121 17.70 -2.47 5.75
N PHE A 122 16.82 -2.36 4.75
CA PHE A 122 15.91 -3.39 4.30
C PHE A 122 16.17 -3.80 2.82
N PRO A 123 17.20 -4.64 2.54
CA PRO A 123 17.62 -4.94 1.17
C PRO A 123 16.54 -5.54 0.26
N ARG A 124 15.55 -6.27 0.82
CA ARG A 124 14.45 -6.89 0.06
C ARG A 124 13.22 -5.98 -0.09
N ALA A 125 13.21 -4.81 0.55
CA ALA A 125 12.08 -3.90 0.48
C ALA A 125 12.03 -3.18 -0.86
N LEU A 126 10.82 -2.85 -1.31
CA LEU A 126 10.54 -2.02 -2.47
C LEU A 126 9.99 -0.67 -2.01
N ALA A 127 10.51 0.40 -2.57
CA ALA A 127 10.01 1.74 -2.32
C ALA A 127 8.84 2.05 -3.26
N ILE A 128 7.82 2.76 -2.76
CA ILE A 128 6.67 3.15 -3.56
C ILE A 128 6.39 4.65 -3.36
N PRO A 129 6.53 5.47 -4.41
CA PRO A 129 6.16 6.88 -4.34
C PRO A 129 4.64 7.00 -4.08
N THR A 130 4.25 7.79 -3.09
CA THR A 130 2.85 7.99 -2.69
C THR A 130 2.47 9.45 -2.72
N GLN A 131 1.18 9.74 -2.88
CA GLN A 131 0.68 11.11 -3.02
C GLN A 131 1.42 11.88 -4.13
N TRP A 132 1.80 11.16 -5.19
CA TRP A 132 2.61 11.71 -6.27
C TRP A 132 1.85 12.82 -7.00
N PRO A 133 2.52 13.90 -7.41
CA PRO A 133 1.84 15.00 -8.05
C PRO A 133 1.23 14.60 -9.39
N THR A 134 0.01 15.10 -9.64
CA THR A 134 -0.69 14.94 -10.92
C THR A 134 -0.37 16.08 -11.90
N ASN A 135 0.05 17.23 -11.39
CA ASN A 135 0.48 18.36 -12.21
C ASN A 135 1.79 18.00 -12.95
N PRO A 136 1.86 18.14 -14.29
CA PRO A 136 3.02 17.71 -15.09
C PRO A 136 4.35 18.33 -14.62
N TRP A 137 4.39 19.63 -14.29
CA TRP A 137 5.60 20.33 -13.85
C TRP A 137 6.09 19.82 -12.50
N ALA A 138 5.18 19.65 -11.55
CA ALA A 138 5.51 19.12 -10.24
C ALA A 138 5.95 17.65 -10.33
N ARG A 139 5.31 16.86 -11.21
CA ARG A 139 5.68 15.48 -11.48
C ARG A 139 7.09 15.37 -12.05
N GLU A 140 7.41 16.15 -13.08
CA GLU A 140 8.76 16.17 -13.68
C GLU A 140 9.84 16.52 -12.64
N ALA A 141 9.58 17.49 -11.78
CA ALA A 141 10.50 17.85 -10.71
C ALA A 141 10.69 16.71 -9.69
N ALA A 142 9.60 16.03 -9.32
CA ALA A 142 9.62 14.90 -8.41
C ALA A 142 10.35 13.69 -9.02
N ASP A 143 10.11 13.38 -10.30
CA ASP A 143 10.77 12.29 -11.02
C ASP A 143 12.30 12.54 -11.14
N LYS A 144 12.71 13.78 -11.44
CA LYS A 144 14.14 14.19 -11.43
C LYS A 144 14.78 14.03 -10.06
N LEU A 145 14.02 14.29 -8.99
CA LEU A 145 14.51 14.13 -7.63
C LEU A 145 14.73 12.63 -7.29
N ILE A 146 13.83 11.73 -7.71
CA ILE A 146 14.05 10.29 -7.60
C ILE A 146 15.32 9.89 -8.36
N GLU A 147 15.44 10.29 -9.61
CA GLU A 147 16.57 9.91 -10.45
C GLU A 147 17.91 10.35 -9.83
N SER A 148 17.99 11.59 -9.34
CA SER A 148 19.21 12.15 -8.75
C SER A 148 19.56 11.53 -7.38
N GLN A 149 18.58 11.21 -6.54
CA GLN A 149 18.81 10.79 -5.15
C GLN A 149 18.73 9.28 -4.95
N LEU A 150 17.89 8.59 -5.74
CA LEU A 150 17.57 7.18 -5.61
C LEU A 150 17.93 6.36 -6.86
N GLY A 151 18.63 6.91 -7.85
CA GLY A 151 18.95 6.25 -9.12
C GLY A 151 19.58 4.86 -8.95
N GLN A 152 20.45 4.68 -7.96
CA GLN A 152 21.04 3.38 -7.62
C GLN A 152 20.03 2.31 -7.15
N TYR A 153 18.83 2.73 -6.72
CA TYR A 153 17.75 1.85 -6.27
C TYR A 153 16.61 1.76 -7.30
N ARG A 154 16.79 2.22 -8.55
CA ARG A 154 15.70 2.32 -9.54
C ARG A 154 14.93 1.01 -9.72
N THR A 155 15.61 -0.13 -9.69
CA THR A 155 14.99 -1.47 -9.80
C THR A 155 14.17 -1.88 -8.58
N ARG A 156 14.26 -1.11 -7.50
CA ARG A 156 13.53 -1.31 -6.25
C ARG A 156 12.50 -0.22 -5.99
N ILE A 157 12.20 0.61 -6.97
CA ILE A 157 11.19 1.66 -6.90
C ILE A 157 10.03 1.27 -7.81
N LEU A 158 8.86 1.13 -7.22
CA LEU A 158 7.62 0.84 -7.93
C LEU A 158 7.04 2.09 -8.60
N GLU A 159 6.05 1.88 -9.47
CA GLU A 159 5.31 2.98 -10.09
C GLU A 159 4.60 3.84 -9.04
N PRO A 160 4.50 5.15 -9.28
CA PRO A 160 3.96 6.06 -8.29
C PRO A 160 2.44 5.93 -8.12
N VAL A 161 2.01 6.05 -6.88
CA VAL A 161 0.59 6.20 -6.51
C VAL A 161 0.27 7.69 -6.46
N PHE A 162 -0.52 8.14 -7.43
CA PHE A 162 -0.89 9.56 -7.55
C PHE A 162 -1.81 10.02 -6.41
N ALA A 163 -1.74 11.32 -6.11
CA ALA A 163 -2.60 11.92 -5.11
C ALA A 163 -4.07 11.91 -5.56
N ILE A 164 -4.91 11.23 -4.81
CA ILE A 164 -6.36 11.16 -5.04
C ILE A 164 -7.07 11.62 -3.78
N SER A 165 -7.85 12.69 -3.88
CA SER A 165 -8.57 13.27 -2.72
C SER A 165 -9.57 12.29 -2.09
N SER A 166 -10.20 11.44 -2.91
CA SER A 166 -11.14 10.40 -2.46
C SER A 166 -10.48 9.25 -1.69
N SER A 167 -9.16 9.12 -1.69
CA SER A 167 -8.45 8.08 -0.90
C SER A 167 -8.76 8.17 0.60
N LYS A 168 -9.14 9.34 1.10
CA LYS A 168 -9.59 9.57 2.49
C LYS A 168 -10.84 8.77 2.84
N LEU A 169 -11.67 8.39 1.85
CA LEU A 169 -12.85 7.54 2.08
C LEU A 169 -12.45 6.19 2.68
N LEU A 170 -11.31 5.62 2.27
CA LEU A 170 -10.83 4.34 2.77
C LEU A 170 -10.45 4.37 4.26
N LEU A 171 -10.22 5.56 4.83
CA LEU A 171 -9.87 5.76 6.23
C LEU A 171 -11.08 6.12 7.10
N GLN A 172 -12.26 6.22 6.54
CA GLN A 172 -13.50 6.42 7.30
C GLN A 172 -13.87 5.12 8.02
N LYS A 173 -14.57 5.24 9.14
CA LYS A 173 -15.01 4.08 9.93
C LYS A 173 -15.81 3.11 9.07
N ARG A 174 -16.71 3.61 8.24
CA ARG A 174 -17.46 2.86 7.22
C ARG A 174 -17.23 3.48 5.86
N ILE A 175 -17.16 2.67 4.84
CA ILE A 175 -17.04 3.15 3.46
C ILE A 175 -18.32 2.83 2.67
N PRO A 176 -18.63 3.57 1.60
CA PRO A 176 -19.77 3.26 0.75
C PRO A 176 -19.55 1.90 0.05
N ASP A 177 -20.66 1.19 -0.22
CA ASP A 177 -20.63 -0.11 -0.91
C ASP A 177 -19.99 -0.03 -2.29
N SER A 178 -20.12 1.13 -2.95
CA SER A 178 -19.47 1.42 -4.22
C SER A 178 -18.52 2.60 -4.05
N LEU A 179 -17.26 2.40 -4.37
CA LEU A 179 -16.27 3.48 -4.41
C LEU A 179 -16.36 4.25 -5.74
N PRO A 180 -15.99 5.55 -5.74
CA PRO A 180 -15.77 6.26 -7.01
C PRO A 180 -14.77 5.52 -7.90
N SER A 181 -15.07 5.41 -9.22
CA SER A 181 -14.24 4.64 -10.16
C SER A 181 -12.77 5.08 -10.16
N PRO A 182 -12.41 6.37 -10.11
CA PRO A 182 -11.00 6.76 -10.03
C PRO A 182 -10.28 6.18 -8.81
N LEU A 183 -10.98 6.06 -7.67
CA LEU A 183 -10.40 5.45 -6.48
C LEU A 183 -10.30 3.93 -6.60
N ALA A 184 -11.34 3.29 -7.16
CA ALA A 184 -11.33 1.84 -7.39
C ALA A 184 -10.18 1.46 -8.34
N ASN A 185 -10.00 2.20 -9.44
CA ASN A 185 -8.93 1.99 -10.41
C ASN A 185 -7.55 2.24 -9.80
N ALA A 186 -7.39 3.29 -8.99
CA ALA A 186 -6.14 3.49 -8.26
C ALA A 186 -5.82 2.35 -7.28
N CYS A 187 -6.82 1.77 -6.62
CA CYS A 187 -6.64 0.60 -5.78
C CYS A 187 -6.17 -0.62 -6.59
N ARG A 188 -6.75 -0.88 -7.78
CA ARG A 188 -6.31 -1.95 -8.68
C ARG A 188 -4.88 -1.74 -9.15
N ARG A 189 -4.52 -0.51 -9.58
CA ARG A 189 -3.14 -0.15 -10.01
C ARG A 189 -2.09 -0.35 -8.91
N VAL A 190 -2.48 -0.23 -7.65
CA VAL A 190 -1.59 -0.56 -6.53
C VAL A 190 -1.47 -2.07 -6.33
N ALA A 191 -2.57 -2.80 -6.47
CA ALA A 191 -2.62 -4.23 -6.14
C ALA A 191 -2.05 -5.13 -7.24
N ALA A 192 -2.30 -4.84 -8.51
CA ALA A 192 -1.87 -5.70 -9.62
C ALA A 192 -0.35 -5.93 -9.65
N PRO A 193 0.52 -4.90 -9.60
CA PRO A 193 1.97 -5.12 -9.56
C PRO A 193 2.44 -5.92 -8.34
N VAL A 194 1.73 -5.80 -7.22
CA VAL A 194 2.05 -6.55 -6.00
C VAL A 194 1.73 -8.04 -6.19
N LEU A 195 0.64 -8.37 -6.86
CA LEU A 195 0.30 -9.76 -7.21
C LEU A 195 1.32 -10.37 -8.17
N ASP A 196 1.77 -9.61 -9.17
CA ASP A 196 2.83 -10.03 -10.10
C ASP A 196 4.14 -10.35 -9.36
N ILE A 197 4.57 -9.47 -8.45
CA ILE A 197 5.77 -9.67 -7.63
C ILE A 197 5.65 -10.94 -6.77
N LEU A 198 4.46 -11.20 -6.21
CA LEU A 198 4.18 -12.37 -5.40
C LEU A 198 3.88 -13.62 -6.25
N ARG A 199 3.81 -13.49 -7.58
CA ARG A 199 3.46 -14.55 -8.54
C ARG A 199 2.10 -15.19 -8.23
N ILE A 200 1.12 -14.35 -7.92
CA ILE A 200 -0.27 -14.74 -7.69
C ILE A 200 -1.07 -14.44 -8.94
N ASP A 201 -1.71 -15.45 -9.52
CA ASP A 201 -2.55 -15.29 -10.69
C ASP A 201 -3.74 -14.36 -10.38
N HIS A 202 -3.97 -13.40 -11.25
CA HIS A 202 -5.12 -12.50 -11.22
C HIS A 202 -5.58 -12.16 -12.62
N GLU A 203 -6.84 -11.72 -12.76
CA GLU A 203 -7.36 -11.24 -14.03
C GLU A 203 -6.67 -9.92 -14.41
N GLU A 204 -6.16 -9.82 -15.63
CA GLU A 204 -5.70 -8.56 -16.20
C GLU A 204 -6.93 -7.67 -16.44
N VAL A 205 -7.01 -6.57 -15.72
CA VAL A 205 -8.04 -5.54 -15.95
C VAL A 205 -7.40 -4.41 -16.73
N ASP A 206 -7.92 -4.11 -17.92
CA ASP A 206 -7.50 -2.94 -18.68
C ASP A 206 -8.06 -1.67 -18.03
N ILE A 207 -7.34 -1.20 -16.99
CA ILE A 207 -7.75 -0.06 -16.17
C ILE A 207 -7.75 1.24 -16.98
N ASP A 208 -6.91 1.33 -18.02
CA ASP A 208 -6.82 2.53 -18.85
C ASP A 208 -8.01 2.60 -19.82
N ALA A 209 -8.54 1.46 -20.29
CA ALA A 209 -9.76 1.41 -21.05
C ALA A 209 -11.00 1.78 -20.22
N GLU A 210 -11.07 1.34 -18.95
CA GLU A 210 -12.15 1.72 -18.03
C GLU A 210 -12.17 3.23 -17.76
N ASP A 211 -10.99 3.84 -17.47
CA ASP A 211 -10.86 5.28 -17.25
C ASP A 211 -11.25 6.10 -18.51
N ALA A 212 -10.90 5.61 -19.71
CA ALA A 212 -11.23 6.26 -20.97
C ALA A 212 -12.74 6.23 -21.26
N MET A 213 -13.43 5.14 -20.92
CA MET A 213 -14.89 5.02 -21.13
C MET A 213 -15.69 5.95 -20.19
N GLU A 214 -15.21 6.18 -18.96
CA GLU A 214 -15.88 7.05 -18.00
C GLU A 214 -15.75 8.55 -18.35
N HIS A 215 -14.71 8.93 -19.09
CA HIS A 215 -14.45 10.31 -19.50
C HIS A 215 -14.91 10.62 -20.93
N ALA A 216 -15.57 9.67 -21.61
CA ALA A 216 -16.15 9.89 -22.92
C ALA A 216 -17.33 10.88 -22.80
N PRO A 217 -17.41 11.92 -23.65
CA PRO A 217 -18.56 12.83 -23.65
C PRO A 217 -19.83 12.04 -24.02
N PRO A 218 -20.98 12.36 -23.41
CA PRO A 218 -22.25 11.73 -23.79
C PRO A 218 -22.53 11.98 -25.26
N ALA A 219 -22.94 10.92 -25.96
CA ALA A 219 -23.25 10.92 -27.37
C ALA A 219 -24.48 11.81 -27.72
#